data_c97214060c0d4047421f710cad2a75e7
#
_entry.id   c97214060c0d4047421f710cad2a75e7
#
_cell.length_a   1.000
_cell.length_b   1.000
_cell.length_c   1.000
_cell.angle_alpha   90.00
_cell.angle_beta   90.00
_cell.angle_gamma   90.00
#
_symmetry.space_group_name_H-M   'P 1'
#
loop_
_entity.id
_entity.type
_entity.pdbx_description
1 polymer ?
#
loop_
_entity_poly.entity_id
_entity_poly.type
_entity_poly.pdbx_seq_one_letter_code
_entity_poly.pdbx_strand_id
1 'polypeptide(L)'
;MNLTTKELTYATDYCGVKSGRDVDKFKEMKLTKLASEKIKAVAIAESPVNIECKVREIMELGSHSLFIADVVNVRVDGRLLDEKGRFNLAKSGLIAYSHGRYYELGKELGSFGYSIRKEGKTDNKPQNTDKEVRIKKVTEQNVKKNKFVGKLPVNKKKSDTGKHKTGRK
;
A
#
# COMPACT_ATOMS: atom_id res chain seq x y z
N MET A 1 8.90 -9.59 -2.14
CA MET A 1 7.90 -8.79 -1.39
C MET A 1 7.14 -9.71 -0.46
N ASN A 2 6.81 -9.24 0.75
CA ASN A 2 6.01 -10.01 1.71
C ASN A 2 4.77 -9.18 2.03
N LEU A 3 3.56 -9.75 1.89
CA LEU A 3 2.35 -9.03 2.23
C LEU A 3 2.21 -8.91 3.74
N THR A 4 1.83 -7.73 4.22
CA THR A 4 1.73 -7.43 5.64
C THR A 4 0.30 -7.60 6.15
N THR A 5 0.17 -8.24 7.31
CA THR A 5 -1.11 -8.52 7.96
C THR A 5 -1.21 -7.77 9.28
N LYS A 6 -2.36 -7.83 9.92
CA LYS A 6 -2.58 -7.22 11.22
C LYS A 6 -1.60 -7.75 12.29
N GLU A 7 -1.24 -9.02 12.25
CA GLU A 7 -0.28 -9.63 13.15
C GLU A 7 1.14 -9.08 12.92
N LEU A 8 1.44 -8.68 11.69
CA LEU A 8 2.73 -8.11 11.30
C LEU A 8 2.78 -6.57 11.41
N THR A 9 1.72 -5.90 11.87
CA THR A 9 1.66 -4.42 11.89
C THR A 9 2.82 -3.80 12.65
N TYR A 10 3.12 -4.30 13.86
CA TYR A 10 4.23 -3.80 14.67
C TYR A 10 5.58 -3.99 13.96
N ALA A 11 5.82 -5.17 13.40
CA ALA A 11 7.04 -5.45 12.65
C ALA A 11 7.15 -4.59 11.39
N THR A 12 6.01 -4.31 10.72
CA THR A 12 5.95 -3.45 9.54
C THR A 12 6.39 -2.03 9.88
N ASP A 13 5.82 -1.45 10.94
CA ASP A 13 6.18 -0.11 11.41
C ASP A 13 7.65 -0.04 11.83
N TYR A 14 8.09 -0.94 12.72
CA TYR A 14 9.48 -1.00 13.18
C TYR A 14 10.47 -1.10 12.02
N CYS A 15 10.22 -1.99 11.06
CA CYS A 15 11.08 -2.18 9.91
C CYS A 15 11.08 -0.98 8.95
N GLY A 16 10.02 -0.16 8.94
CA GLY A 16 9.94 1.08 8.18
C GLY A 16 10.73 2.22 8.82
N VAL A 17 10.79 2.27 10.16
CA VAL A 17 11.45 3.35 10.92
C VAL A 17 12.94 3.06 11.14
N LYS A 18 13.30 1.83 11.50
CA LYS A 18 14.69 1.47 11.81
C LYS A 18 15.48 1.09 10.55
N SER A 19 16.72 1.57 10.50
CA SER A 19 17.64 1.19 9.42
C SER A 19 18.15 -0.25 9.60
N GLY A 20 18.20 -1.01 8.51
CA GLY A 20 18.84 -2.34 8.51
C GLY A 20 20.36 -2.30 8.62
N ARG A 21 20.98 -1.09 8.60
CA ARG A 21 22.41 -0.89 8.90
C ARG A 21 22.68 -0.96 10.41
N ASP A 22 21.70 -0.58 11.22
CA ASP A 22 21.84 -0.43 12.66
C ASP A 22 21.35 -1.66 13.43
N VAL A 23 20.38 -2.40 12.85
CA VAL A 23 19.71 -3.51 13.54
C VAL A 23 19.46 -4.70 12.62
N ASP A 24 19.54 -5.92 13.17
CA ASP A 24 19.00 -7.12 12.50
C ASP A 24 17.49 -7.21 12.72
N LYS A 25 16.74 -6.76 11.73
CA LYS A 25 15.27 -6.70 11.79
C LYS A 25 14.61 -8.07 11.99
N PHE A 26 15.20 -9.16 11.49
CA PHE A 26 14.68 -10.50 11.72
C PHE A 26 14.80 -10.90 13.19
N LYS A 27 15.96 -10.62 13.80
CA LYS A 27 16.21 -10.91 15.20
C LYS A 27 15.34 -10.07 16.13
N GLU A 28 15.31 -8.74 15.90
CA GLU A 28 14.56 -7.80 16.75
C GLU A 28 13.05 -8.07 16.72
N MET A 29 12.51 -8.35 15.54
CA MET A 29 11.07 -8.62 15.36
C MET A 29 10.73 -10.11 15.50
N LYS A 30 11.70 -10.95 15.85
CA LYS A 30 11.54 -12.42 15.98
C LYS A 30 10.90 -13.05 14.76
N LEU A 31 11.27 -12.57 13.57
CA LEU A 31 10.77 -13.07 12.30
C LEU A 31 11.61 -14.26 11.82
N THR A 32 10.95 -15.24 11.22
CA THR A 32 11.59 -16.44 10.69
C THR A 32 11.98 -16.24 9.22
N LYS A 33 13.27 -16.49 8.93
CA LYS A 33 13.76 -16.45 7.54
C LYS A 33 13.25 -17.67 6.78
N LEU A 34 12.57 -17.45 5.67
CA LEU A 34 12.10 -18.50 4.78
C LEU A 34 12.88 -18.45 3.48
N ALA A 35 13.48 -19.57 3.08
CA ALA A 35 14.20 -19.64 1.81
C ALA A 35 13.26 -19.40 0.63
N SER A 36 13.68 -18.55 -0.31
CA SER A 36 13.00 -18.36 -1.58
C SER A 36 13.36 -19.46 -2.56
N GLU A 37 12.52 -19.72 -3.55
CA GLU A 37 12.70 -20.78 -4.53
C GLU A 37 13.41 -20.32 -5.81
N LYS A 38 13.10 -19.10 -6.26
CA LYS A 38 13.58 -18.57 -7.55
C LYS A 38 14.59 -17.44 -7.41
N ILE A 39 14.79 -16.91 -6.21
CA ILE A 39 15.71 -15.80 -5.94
C ILE A 39 16.55 -16.10 -4.69
N LYS A 40 17.69 -15.39 -4.54
CA LYS A 40 18.57 -15.55 -3.36
C LYS A 40 18.06 -14.84 -2.11
N ALA A 41 17.18 -13.83 -2.26
CA ALA A 41 16.63 -13.09 -1.12
C ALA A 41 15.72 -13.99 -0.30
N VAL A 42 15.74 -13.80 1.04
CA VAL A 42 14.85 -14.54 1.94
C VAL A 42 13.49 -13.89 2.01
N ALA A 43 12.46 -14.71 2.22
CA ALA A 43 11.11 -14.29 2.55
C ALA A 43 10.90 -14.32 4.08
N ILE A 44 9.76 -13.84 4.53
CA ILE A 44 9.30 -13.87 5.93
C ILE A 44 8.27 -14.99 6.06
N ALA A 45 8.54 -15.97 6.94
CA ALA A 45 7.66 -17.14 7.10
C ALA A 45 6.27 -16.77 7.66
N GLU A 46 6.19 -15.74 8.49
CA GLU A 46 4.95 -15.25 9.10
C GLU A 46 4.04 -14.51 8.10
N SER A 47 4.60 -14.08 6.95
CA SER A 47 3.80 -13.48 5.87
C SER A 47 3.04 -14.57 5.11
N PRO A 48 1.70 -14.48 5.01
CA PRO A 48 0.91 -15.51 4.35
C PRO A 48 1.03 -15.50 2.82
N VAL A 49 1.59 -14.45 2.25
CA VAL A 49 1.86 -14.33 0.81
C VAL A 49 3.22 -13.71 0.58
N ASN A 50 4.11 -14.47 -0.06
CA ASN A 50 5.43 -14.02 -0.46
C ASN A 50 5.51 -13.96 -1.99
N ILE A 51 5.91 -12.81 -2.53
CA ILE A 51 6.07 -12.58 -3.96
C ILE A 51 7.55 -12.43 -4.25
N GLU A 52 8.12 -13.37 -4.98
CA GLU A 52 9.50 -13.34 -5.39
C GLU A 52 9.65 -12.53 -6.67
N CYS A 53 10.45 -11.47 -6.58
CA CYS A 53 10.63 -10.53 -7.67
C CYS A 53 12.11 -10.46 -8.08
N LYS A 54 12.34 -10.38 -9.38
CA LYS A 54 13.66 -10.09 -9.96
C LYS A 54 13.66 -8.67 -10.51
N VAL A 55 14.50 -7.80 -9.94
CA VAL A 55 14.58 -6.40 -10.36
C VAL A 55 15.02 -6.34 -11.81
N ARG A 56 14.28 -5.60 -12.63
CA ARG A 56 14.50 -5.36 -14.04
C ARG A 56 15.10 -3.99 -14.27
N GLU A 57 14.60 -2.98 -13.57
CA GLU A 57 15.01 -1.59 -13.72
C GLU A 57 14.97 -0.88 -12.38
N ILE A 58 15.89 0.07 -12.17
CA ILE A 58 15.91 0.96 -11.02
C ILE A 58 16.00 2.39 -11.55
N MET A 59 15.05 3.22 -11.14
CA MET A 59 15.01 4.64 -11.48
C MET A 59 15.24 5.48 -10.24
N GLU A 60 16.31 6.26 -10.23
CA GLU A 60 16.64 7.17 -9.13
C GLU A 60 15.81 8.45 -9.22
N LEU A 61 15.01 8.72 -8.18
CA LEU A 61 14.12 9.88 -8.10
C LEU A 61 14.57 10.91 -7.04
N GLY A 62 15.85 10.95 -6.71
CA GLY A 62 16.43 11.83 -5.71
C GLY A 62 16.31 11.26 -4.30
N SER A 63 15.24 11.55 -3.57
CA SER A 63 15.05 11.04 -2.22
C SER A 63 14.62 9.56 -2.14
N HIS A 64 14.16 8.99 -3.25
CA HIS A 64 13.63 7.63 -3.37
C HIS A 64 14.09 7.00 -4.68
N SER A 65 14.11 5.67 -4.71
CA SER A 65 14.33 4.90 -5.94
C SER A 65 13.08 4.11 -6.29
N LEU A 66 12.68 4.11 -7.56
CA LEU A 66 11.62 3.28 -8.10
C LEU A 66 12.21 1.98 -8.64
N PHE A 67 11.71 0.84 -8.18
CA PHE A 67 12.10 -0.48 -8.65
C PHE A 67 11.00 -1.08 -9.52
N ILE A 68 11.35 -1.42 -10.76
CA ILE A 68 10.50 -2.22 -11.65
C ILE A 68 11.04 -3.64 -11.64
N ALA A 69 10.18 -4.62 -11.39
CA ALA A 69 10.60 -6.00 -11.22
C ALA A 69 9.61 -6.99 -11.84
N ASP A 70 10.16 -8.08 -12.40
CA ASP A 70 9.37 -9.21 -12.85
C ASP A 70 9.00 -10.09 -11.66
N VAL A 71 7.73 -10.49 -11.55
CA VAL A 71 7.27 -11.50 -10.59
C VAL A 71 7.66 -12.87 -11.14
N VAL A 72 8.52 -13.59 -10.41
CA VAL A 72 9.05 -14.89 -10.85
C VAL A 72 8.49 -16.08 -10.06
N ASN A 73 7.91 -15.82 -8.88
CA ASN A 73 7.20 -16.82 -8.09
C ASN A 73 6.25 -16.15 -7.09
N VAL A 74 5.17 -16.84 -6.74
CA VAL A 74 4.26 -16.43 -5.66
C VAL A 74 4.01 -17.64 -4.77
N ARG A 75 4.34 -17.51 -3.48
CA ARG A 75 4.03 -18.48 -2.46
C ARG A 75 2.85 -17.99 -1.63
N VAL A 76 1.89 -18.87 -1.39
CA VAL A 76 0.66 -18.59 -0.65
C VAL A 76 0.48 -19.63 0.46
N ASP A 77 0.06 -19.20 1.65
CA ASP A 77 -0.33 -20.09 2.73
C ASP A 77 -1.56 -20.90 2.31
N GLY A 78 -1.51 -22.22 2.50
CA GLY A 78 -2.61 -23.13 2.15
C GLY A 78 -3.94 -22.78 2.82
N ARG A 79 -3.91 -22.13 3.99
CA ARG A 79 -5.11 -21.64 4.70
C ARG A 79 -5.90 -20.58 3.93
N LEU A 80 -5.26 -19.93 2.96
CA LEU A 80 -5.88 -18.94 2.07
C LEU A 80 -6.49 -19.57 0.82
N LEU A 81 -6.37 -20.88 0.64
CA LEU A 81 -7.03 -21.61 -0.44
C LEU A 81 -8.38 -22.16 0.05
N ASP A 82 -9.37 -22.17 -0.83
CA ASP A 82 -10.63 -22.85 -0.57
C ASP A 82 -10.52 -24.35 -0.93
N GLU A 83 -11.58 -25.12 -0.67
CA GLU A 83 -11.65 -26.56 -0.97
C GLU A 83 -11.43 -26.89 -2.46
N LYS A 84 -11.60 -25.94 -3.33
CA LYS A 84 -11.36 -26.04 -4.78
C LYS A 84 -9.99 -25.53 -5.22
N GLY A 85 -9.12 -25.20 -4.23
CA GLY A 85 -7.79 -24.62 -4.47
C GLY A 85 -7.79 -23.17 -4.93
N ARG A 86 -8.92 -22.44 -4.84
CA ARG A 86 -8.97 -21.03 -5.23
C ARG A 86 -8.45 -20.14 -4.13
N PHE A 87 -7.61 -19.21 -4.49
CA PHE A 87 -6.99 -18.27 -3.58
C PHE A 87 -7.96 -17.18 -3.11
N ASN A 88 -8.05 -16.96 -1.80
CA ASN A 88 -8.85 -15.91 -1.18
C ASN A 88 -7.97 -14.96 -0.38
N LEU A 89 -7.50 -13.90 -1.02
CA LEU A 89 -6.63 -12.89 -0.40
C LEU A 89 -7.34 -12.13 0.74
N ALA A 90 -8.66 -11.97 0.69
CA ALA A 90 -9.41 -11.25 1.73
C ALA A 90 -9.32 -11.93 3.12
N LYS A 91 -9.06 -13.24 3.16
CA LYS A 91 -8.88 -13.99 4.40
C LYS A 91 -7.50 -13.79 5.06
N SER A 92 -6.58 -13.11 4.40
CA SER A 92 -5.19 -12.96 4.89
C SER A 92 -5.01 -11.90 5.98
N GLY A 93 -6.03 -11.09 6.27
CA GLY A 93 -5.94 -10.02 7.28
C GLY A 93 -4.98 -8.89 6.89
N LEU A 94 -4.97 -8.52 5.61
CA LEU A 94 -4.13 -7.42 5.12
C LEU A 94 -4.42 -6.11 5.83
N ILE A 95 -3.39 -5.26 5.90
CA ILE A 95 -3.48 -3.92 6.43
C ILE A 95 -3.29 -2.88 5.33
N ALA A 96 -3.87 -1.69 5.54
CA ALA A 96 -3.65 -0.51 4.74
C ALA A 96 -2.98 0.58 5.59
N TYR A 97 -2.06 1.34 4.98
CA TYR A 97 -1.46 2.51 5.60
C TYR A 97 -2.04 3.78 4.98
N SER A 98 -2.63 4.64 5.81
CA SER A 98 -3.21 5.90 5.38
C SER A 98 -3.06 6.98 6.46
N HIS A 99 -2.65 8.17 6.05
CA HIS A 99 -2.47 9.32 6.96
C HIS A 99 -1.68 9.01 8.24
N GLY A 100 -0.57 8.27 8.12
CA GLY A 100 0.28 7.94 9.28
C GLY A 100 -0.31 6.89 10.21
N ARG A 101 -1.32 6.13 9.80
CA ARG A 101 -1.99 5.11 10.59
C ARG A 101 -2.16 3.82 9.81
N TYR A 102 -2.21 2.70 10.54
CA TYR A 102 -2.48 1.38 10.00
C TYR A 102 -3.94 1.01 10.24
N TYR A 103 -4.58 0.39 9.25
CA TYR A 103 -5.98 -0.03 9.29
C TYR A 103 -6.11 -1.46 8.78
N GLU A 104 -7.03 -2.22 9.36
CA GLU A 104 -7.48 -3.49 8.75
C GLU A 104 -8.36 -3.20 7.53
N LEU A 105 -8.32 -4.07 6.53
CA LEU A 105 -9.31 -4.02 5.45
C LEU A 105 -10.67 -4.43 6.02
N GLY A 106 -11.69 -3.63 5.74
CA GLY A 106 -13.05 -3.84 6.22
C GLY A 106 -13.82 -4.89 5.42
N LYS A 107 -15.15 -4.79 5.49
CA LYS A 107 -16.07 -5.68 4.77
C LYS A 107 -15.95 -5.50 3.26
N GLU A 108 -16.17 -6.58 2.51
CA GLU A 108 -16.30 -6.53 1.06
C GLU A 108 -17.43 -5.59 0.66
N LEU A 109 -17.14 -4.66 -0.25
CA LEU A 109 -18.11 -3.69 -0.77
C LEU A 109 -18.79 -4.17 -2.05
N GLY A 110 -18.19 -5.10 -2.74
CA GLY A 110 -18.70 -5.68 -3.97
C GLY A 110 -17.62 -6.43 -4.75
N SER A 111 -18.02 -7.26 -5.66
CA SER A 111 -17.11 -7.99 -6.56
C SER A 111 -16.90 -7.23 -7.86
N PHE A 112 -15.85 -7.55 -8.59
CA PHE A 112 -15.58 -6.96 -9.91
C PHE A 112 -16.82 -7.01 -10.81
N GLY A 113 -17.20 -5.86 -11.37
CA GLY A 113 -18.35 -5.72 -12.26
C GLY A 113 -19.71 -5.68 -11.54
N TYR A 114 -19.77 -5.57 -10.21
CA TYR A 114 -21.04 -5.52 -9.47
C TYR A 114 -21.94 -4.34 -9.89
N SER A 115 -21.36 -3.22 -10.32
CA SER A 115 -22.07 -2.00 -10.71
C SER A 115 -22.88 -2.12 -12.02
N ILE A 116 -22.52 -3.05 -12.87
CA ILE A 116 -23.15 -3.26 -14.19
C ILE A 116 -23.93 -4.58 -14.27
N ARG A 117 -24.06 -5.30 -13.16
CA ARG A 117 -24.84 -6.55 -13.12
C ARG A 117 -26.34 -6.23 -13.20
N LYS A 118 -27.03 -6.90 -14.11
CA LYS A 118 -28.51 -6.85 -14.17
C LYS A 118 -29.08 -7.45 -12.88
N GLU A 119 -30.06 -6.79 -12.29
CA GLU A 119 -30.79 -7.33 -11.13
C GLU A 119 -31.38 -8.69 -11.51
N GLY A 120 -31.05 -9.74 -10.76
CA GLY A 120 -31.60 -11.09 -10.99
C GLY A 120 -30.63 -12.26 -10.89
N LYS A 121 -29.29 -12.05 -10.81
CA LYS A 121 -28.33 -13.13 -10.51
C LYS A 121 -27.75 -12.93 -9.11
N THR A 122 -28.32 -13.64 -8.17
CA THR A 122 -27.88 -13.67 -6.77
C THR A 122 -26.63 -14.53 -6.65
N ASP A 123 -25.46 -13.87 -6.58
CA ASP A 123 -24.32 -14.41 -5.86
C ASP A 123 -24.14 -13.52 -4.63
N ASN A 124 -24.42 -14.11 -3.46
CA ASN A 124 -24.20 -13.58 -2.12
C ASN A 124 -24.10 -12.03 -2.01
N LYS A 125 -25.26 -11.37 -1.89
CA LYS A 125 -25.30 -9.98 -1.41
C LYS A 125 -24.59 -9.96 -0.05
N PRO A 126 -23.60 -9.09 0.19
CA PRO A 126 -23.17 -8.79 1.54
C PRO A 126 -24.41 -8.29 2.29
N GLN A 127 -24.76 -8.94 3.41
CA GLN A 127 -25.85 -8.47 4.26
C GLN A 127 -25.45 -7.12 4.85
N ASN A 128 -25.91 -6.06 4.20
CA ASN A 128 -25.73 -4.69 4.68
C ASN A 128 -26.80 -4.44 5.75
N THR A 129 -26.43 -4.63 7.02
CA THR A 129 -27.32 -4.34 8.17
C THR A 129 -27.22 -2.89 8.64
N ASP A 130 -26.49 -2.05 7.93
CA ASP A 130 -26.43 -0.61 8.25
C ASP A 130 -27.22 0.17 7.20
N LYS A 131 -28.22 0.90 7.74
CA LYS A 131 -29.19 1.71 7.04
C LYS A 131 -28.59 2.46 5.85
N GLU A 132 -29.31 2.38 4.72
CA GLU A 132 -29.08 3.08 3.46
C GLU A 132 -28.49 4.48 3.64
N VAL A 133 -27.21 4.63 3.34
CA VAL A 133 -26.69 5.95 2.97
C VAL A 133 -27.23 6.22 1.56
N ARG A 134 -28.41 6.82 1.49
CA ARG A 134 -28.93 7.40 0.25
C ARG A 134 -27.91 8.43 -0.22
N ILE A 135 -27.16 8.08 -1.23
CA ILE A 135 -26.43 9.06 -2.03
C ILE A 135 -27.50 9.91 -2.71
N LYS A 136 -27.91 11.01 -2.05
CA LYS A 136 -28.69 12.04 -2.71
C LYS A 136 -27.86 12.49 -3.90
N LYS A 137 -28.42 12.33 -5.10
CA LYS A 137 -27.86 12.96 -6.31
C LYS A 137 -27.65 14.42 -5.96
N VAL A 138 -26.40 14.85 -5.89
CA VAL A 138 -26.03 16.26 -5.73
C VAL A 138 -26.45 16.90 -7.05
N THR A 139 -27.62 17.54 -7.05
CA THR A 139 -28.08 18.34 -8.19
C THR A 139 -27.09 19.49 -8.38
N GLU A 140 -26.81 19.86 -9.63
CA GLU A 140 -25.86 20.89 -10.05
C GLU A 140 -26.01 22.25 -9.34
N GLN A 141 -27.08 22.48 -8.61
CA GLN A 141 -27.32 23.69 -7.84
C GLN A 141 -26.43 23.85 -6.61
N ASN A 142 -25.84 22.78 -6.07
CA ASN A 142 -24.94 22.87 -4.91
C ASN A 142 -23.48 23.15 -5.28
N VAL A 143 -23.09 23.01 -6.55
CA VAL A 143 -21.74 23.30 -7.02
C VAL A 143 -21.45 24.81 -7.09
N LYS A 144 -22.49 25.65 -7.17
CA LYS A 144 -22.31 27.13 -7.27
C LYS A 144 -22.06 27.84 -5.92
N LYS A 145 -22.19 27.18 -4.78
CA LYS A 145 -22.01 27.84 -3.46
C LYS A 145 -20.66 27.60 -2.78
N ASN A 146 -19.85 26.67 -3.24
CA ASN A 146 -18.51 26.47 -2.69
C ASN A 146 -17.45 27.06 -3.62
N LYS A 147 -17.33 28.40 -3.65
CA LYS A 147 -16.11 29.06 -4.10
C LYS A 147 -15.02 28.78 -3.05
N PHE A 148 -14.22 27.76 -3.30
CA PHE A 148 -12.98 27.55 -2.55
C PHE A 148 -11.98 28.63 -2.94
N VAL A 149 -11.90 29.71 -2.17
CA VAL A 149 -10.88 30.75 -2.29
C VAL A 149 -9.76 30.37 -1.32
N GLY A 150 -8.87 29.51 -1.76
CA GLY A 150 -7.62 29.22 -1.09
C GLY A 150 -6.46 29.43 -2.02
N LYS A 151 -5.95 30.68 -2.11
CA LYS A 151 -4.64 30.95 -2.74
C LYS A 151 -3.57 30.39 -1.80
N LEU A 152 -2.88 29.35 -2.22
CA LEU A 152 -1.63 28.91 -1.59
C LEU A 152 -0.56 30.00 -1.79
N PRO A 153 0.20 30.39 -0.76
CA PRO A 153 1.25 31.38 -0.89
C PRO A 153 2.40 30.79 -1.73
N VAL A 154 2.68 31.43 -2.88
CA VAL A 154 3.86 31.12 -3.70
C VAL A 154 5.08 31.71 -3.00
N ASN A 155 5.95 30.87 -2.49
CA ASN A 155 7.20 31.26 -1.85
C ASN A 155 8.18 31.75 -2.92
N LYS A 156 8.29 33.08 -3.13
CA LYS A 156 9.30 33.70 -3.98
C LYS A 156 10.65 33.56 -3.31
N LYS A 157 11.50 32.64 -3.77
CA LYS A 157 12.93 32.64 -3.44
C LYS A 157 13.56 33.92 -3.97
N LYS A 158 14.08 34.77 -3.08
CA LYS A 158 14.95 35.88 -3.44
C LYS A 158 16.25 35.32 -4.01
N SER A 159 16.57 35.68 -5.24
CA SER A 159 17.88 35.44 -5.85
C SER A 159 18.86 36.46 -5.24
N ASP A 160 19.78 35.96 -4.44
CA ASP A 160 20.88 36.76 -3.87
C ASP A 160 22.02 36.79 -4.91
N THR A 161 22.13 37.89 -5.64
CA THR A 161 23.25 38.15 -6.56
C THR A 161 24.40 38.74 -5.76
N GLY A 162 25.24 37.89 -5.19
CA GLY A 162 26.51 38.29 -4.58
C GLY A 162 27.52 38.80 -5.62
N LYS A 163 27.75 40.09 -5.62
CA LYS A 163 28.84 40.71 -6.38
C LYS A 163 30.20 40.34 -5.80
N HIS A 164 30.97 39.56 -6.51
CA HIS A 164 32.39 39.40 -6.27
C HIS A 164 33.13 40.70 -6.59
N LYS A 165 33.69 41.39 -5.59
CA LYS A 165 34.72 42.41 -5.74
C LYS A 165 36.07 41.73 -5.69
N THR A 166 36.76 41.73 -6.83
CA THR A 166 38.19 41.49 -6.93
C THR A 166 38.93 42.74 -6.43
N GLY A 167 39.77 42.57 -5.39
CA GLY A 167 40.73 43.55 -4.90
C GLY A 167 42.12 42.94 -4.91
N ARG A 168 42.96 43.41 -5.83
CA ARG A 168 44.41 43.19 -5.81
C ARG A 168 45.02 44.02 -4.67
N LYS A 169 45.84 43.39 -3.87
CA LYS A 169 47.25 43.79 -3.60
C LYS A 169 47.98 42.66 -2.95
#